data_d5a7a41a3d856786d614f29cc8398ed3
#
_entry.id   d5a7a41a3d856786d614f29cc8398ed3
#
_cell.length_a   1.000
_cell.length_b   1.000
_cell.length_c   1.000
_cell.angle_alpha   90.00
_cell.angle_beta   90.00
_cell.angle_gamma   90.00
#
_symmetry.space_group_name_H-M   'P 1'
#
loop_
_entity.id
_entity.type
_entity.pdbx_description
1 polymer ?
#
loop_
_entity_poly.entity_id
_entity_poly.type
_entity_poly.pdbx_seq_one_letter_code
_entity_poly.pdbx_strand_id
1 'polypeptide(L)'
;MTADSVVLRRCHSIEDFHACVALQREVWNFTDAELVPLRMFVVADKVGGQVMGAFDGDVMVGFALSVPGTRSGHVYLHSHMLAVRKDHRNGGLGRRLKLMQREDALARGIELIEWTFDPLEIKNAYLNLEKLGAIARRYNINQYGITSSPLQGGLPSDRLIAEWWLKSKRVETLLATGKNPPIVSESSIEVPAQIYDWKAAPETRSKAQQVQERNREQFLRAFSHGLAVIGYERDAESNGKFLLGHWDEKWSYASET
;
A
#
# COMPACT_ATOMS: atom_id res chain seq x y z
N MET A 1 23.72 2.68 -11.89
CA MET A 1 22.80 2.03 -12.84
C MET A 1 21.59 2.92 -12.95
N THR A 2 21.22 3.35 -14.15
CA THR A 2 20.15 4.31 -14.38
C THR A 2 18.80 3.61 -14.28
N ALA A 3 17.82 4.22 -13.63
CA ALA A 3 16.44 3.70 -13.47
C ALA A 3 15.72 3.41 -14.81
N ASP A 4 16.32 3.80 -15.92
CA ASP A 4 15.76 3.67 -17.28
C ASP A 4 15.92 2.26 -17.91
N SER A 5 16.74 1.36 -17.33
CA SER A 5 16.94 0.01 -17.88
C SER A 5 15.87 -1.01 -17.45
N VAL A 6 15.06 -0.68 -16.41
CA VAL A 6 14.10 -1.62 -15.86
C VAL A 6 12.83 -1.67 -16.69
N VAL A 7 12.54 -2.84 -17.27
CA VAL A 7 11.35 -3.12 -18.05
C VAL A 7 10.21 -3.60 -17.14
N LEU A 8 9.02 -3.04 -17.32
CA LEU A 8 7.81 -3.49 -16.65
C LEU A 8 6.96 -4.30 -17.63
N ARG A 9 6.52 -5.47 -17.21
CA ARG A 9 5.60 -6.30 -17.99
C ARG A 9 4.69 -7.13 -17.10
N ARG A 10 3.60 -7.61 -17.64
CA ARG A 10 2.77 -8.61 -17.00
C ARG A 10 3.49 -9.95 -16.97
N CYS A 11 3.35 -10.66 -15.86
CA CYS A 11 3.87 -12.01 -15.67
C CYS A 11 2.78 -13.03 -16.00
N HIS A 12 3.13 -14.05 -16.78
CA HIS A 12 2.22 -15.10 -17.19
C HIS A 12 2.85 -16.50 -17.13
N SER A 13 4.20 -16.57 -17.09
CA SER A 13 4.90 -17.84 -17.11
C SER A 13 5.13 -18.38 -15.69
N ILE A 14 5.34 -19.67 -15.59
CA ILE A 14 5.66 -20.36 -14.34
C ILE A 14 7.00 -19.84 -13.78
N GLU A 15 7.95 -19.53 -14.66
CA GLU A 15 9.26 -18.96 -14.32
C GLU A 15 9.09 -17.57 -13.68
N ASP A 16 8.24 -16.71 -14.25
CA ASP A 16 7.89 -15.41 -13.66
C ASP A 16 7.32 -15.57 -12.25
N PHE A 17 6.40 -16.52 -12.08
CA PHE A 17 5.78 -16.76 -10.78
C PHE A 17 6.77 -17.33 -9.75
N HIS A 18 7.71 -18.18 -10.17
CA HIS A 18 8.82 -18.60 -9.33
C HIS A 18 9.69 -17.42 -8.89
N ALA A 19 9.97 -16.49 -9.80
CA ALA A 19 10.73 -15.29 -9.47
C ALA A 19 9.97 -14.41 -8.44
N CYS A 20 8.63 -14.29 -8.55
CA CYS A 20 7.82 -13.63 -7.53
C CYS A 20 7.94 -14.30 -6.15
N VAL A 21 7.91 -15.64 -6.08
CA VAL A 21 8.07 -16.38 -4.83
C VAL A 21 9.47 -16.17 -4.23
N ALA A 22 10.51 -16.23 -5.06
CA ALA A 22 11.88 -15.97 -4.60
C ALA A 22 12.06 -14.56 -4.05
N LEU A 23 11.48 -13.56 -4.74
CA LEU A 23 11.59 -12.16 -4.32
C LEU A 23 10.84 -11.86 -3.01
N GLN A 24 9.79 -12.61 -2.67
CA GLN A 24 9.14 -12.49 -1.35
C GLN A 24 10.11 -12.83 -0.22
N ARG A 25 10.89 -13.92 -0.35
CA ARG A 25 11.89 -14.32 0.65
C ARG A 25 12.96 -13.24 0.81
N GLU A 26 13.46 -12.72 -0.31
CA GLU A 26 14.51 -11.69 -0.31
C GLU A 26 14.03 -10.38 0.35
N VAL A 27 12.81 -9.96 0.06
CA VAL A 27 12.30 -8.62 0.48
C VAL A 27 11.78 -8.61 1.90
N TRP A 28 11.07 -9.67 2.31
CA TRP A 28 10.39 -9.70 3.62
C TRP A 28 10.94 -10.73 4.60
N ASN A 29 11.84 -11.60 4.15
CA ASN A 29 12.37 -12.71 4.96
C ASN A 29 11.26 -13.61 5.55
N PHE A 30 10.18 -13.80 4.79
CA PHE A 30 9.04 -14.62 5.19
C PHE A 30 9.45 -16.09 5.36
N THR A 31 8.87 -16.73 6.37
CA THR A 31 8.86 -18.19 6.49
C THR A 31 8.01 -18.81 5.39
N ASP A 32 8.19 -20.11 5.12
CA ASP A 32 7.41 -20.80 4.09
C ASP A 32 5.89 -20.75 4.34
N ALA A 33 5.46 -20.64 5.60
CA ALA A 33 4.05 -20.52 5.98
C ALA A 33 3.44 -19.15 5.65
N GLU A 34 4.27 -18.11 5.50
CA GLU A 34 3.83 -16.73 5.24
C GLU A 34 3.92 -16.36 3.75
N LEU A 35 4.57 -17.21 2.94
CA LEU A 35 4.71 -16.97 1.50
C LEU A 35 3.37 -17.16 0.79
N VAL A 36 3.09 -16.26 -0.15
CA VAL A 36 2.09 -16.54 -1.18
C VAL A 36 2.68 -17.60 -2.12
N PRO A 37 2.10 -18.81 -2.17
CA PRO A 37 2.67 -19.91 -2.95
C PRO A 37 2.47 -19.71 -4.45
N LEU A 38 3.33 -20.35 -5.26
CA LEU A 38 3.31 -20.30 -6.71
C LEU A 38 1.89 -20.43 -7.30
N ARG A 39 1.12 -21.40 -6.79
CA ARG A 39 -0.24 -21.69 -7.29
C ARG A 39 -1.19 -20.50 -7.14
N MET A 40 -0.99 -19.64 -6.13
CA MET A 40 -1.82 -18.44 -5.96
C MET A 40 -1.52 -17.37 -7.02
N PHE A 41 -0.29 -17.24 -7.50
CA PHE A 41 0.03 -16.39 -8.64
C PHE A 41 -0.67 -16.88 -9.92
N VAL A 42 -0.63 -18.20 -10.16
CA VAL A 42 -1.35 -18.83 -11.29
C VAL A 42 -2.86 -18.56 -11.21
N VAL A 43 -3.43 -18.73 -10.03
CA VAL A 43 -4.87 -18.48 -9.82
C VAL A 43 -5.19 -17.02 -10.01
N ALA A 44 -4.40 -16.11 -9.40
CA ALA A 44 -4.61 -14.66 -9.52
C ALA A 44 -4.61 -14.22 -10.99
N ASP A 45 -3.65 -14.68 -11.79
CA ASP A 45 -3.61 -14.36 -13.22
C ASP A 45 -4.85 -14.87 -13.97
N LYS A 46 -5.34 -16.07 -13.65
CA LYS A 46 -6.49 -16.70 -14.33
C LYS A 46 -7.85 -16.11 -13.94
N VAL A 47 -8.01 -15.64 -12.70
CA VAL A 47 -9.31 -15.13 -12.21
C VAL A 47 -9.49 -13.63 -12.41
N GLY A 48 -8.63 -13.00 -13.21
CA GLY A 48 -8.71 -11.57 -13.50
C GLY A 48 -7.92 -10.69 -12.50
N GLY A 49 -7.02 -11.27 -11.70
CA GLY A 49 -6.04 -10.54 -10.94
C GLY A 49 -4.92 -9.97 -11.81
N GLN A 50 -3.89 -9.46 -11.17
CA GLN A 50 -2.72 -8.89 -11.85
C GLN A 50 -1.45 -9.45 -11.21
N VAL A 51 -0.52 -9.90 -12.04
CA VAL A 51 0.86 -10.16 -11.63
C VAL A 51 1.75 -9.30 -12.53
N MET A 52 2.23 -8.19 -12.00
CA MET A 52 3.08 -7.23 -12.72
C MET A 52 4.50 -7.39 -12.26
N GLY A 53 5.44 -7.56 -13.18
CA GLY A 53 6.87 -7.72 -12.91
C GLY A 53 7.69 -6.52 -13.40
N ALA A 54 8.77 -6.24 -12.68
CA ALA A 54 9.82 -5.30 -13.09
C ALA A 54 11.13 -6.07 -13.21
N PHE A 55 11.79 -5.94 -14.36
CA PHE A 55 12.97 -6.72 -14.73
C PHE A 55 14.14 -5.81 -15.09
N ASP A 56 15.30 -6.08 -14.53
CA ASP A 56 16.58 -5.52 -14.95
C ASP A 56 17.35 -6.61 -15.73
N GLY A 57 17.34 -6.51 -17.05
CA GLY A 57 17.63 -7.65 -17.92
C GLY A 57 16.64 -8.79 -17.67
N ASP A 58 17.18 -9.99 -17.39
CA ASP A 58 16.38 -11.19 -17.11
C ASP A 58 16.04 -11.35 -15.61
N VAL A 59 16.52 -10.46 -14.75
CA VAL A 59 16.37 -10.57 -13.30
C VAL A 59 15.15 -9.78 -12.84
N MET A 60 14.20 -10.44 -12.15
CA MET A 60 13.10 -9.75 -11.52
C MET A 60 13.60 -8.94 -10.30
N VAL A 61 13.34 -7.63 -10.33
CA VAL A 61 13.75 -6.67 -9.28
C VAL A 61 12.55 -6.07 -8.54
N GLY A 62 11.35 -6.38 -8.98
CA GLY A 62 10.11 -5.98 -8.31
C GLY A 62 8.90 -6.70 -8.89
N PHE A 63 7.85 -6.82 -8.09
CA PHE A 63 6.54 -7.27 -8.58
C PHE A 63 5.39 -6.63 -7.79
N ALA A 64 4.21 -6.64 -8.40
CA ALA A 64 2.94 -6.35 -7.74
C ALA A 64 1.93 -7.45 -8.05
N LEU A 65 1.24 -7.93 -7.01
CA LEU A 65 0.18 -8.93 -7.11
C LEU A 65 -1.15 -8.30 -6.70
N SER A 66 -2.20 -8.48 -7.50
CA SER A 66 -3.57 -8.20 -7.07
C SER A 66 -4.51 -9.36 -7.38
N VAL A 67 -5.58 -9.43 -6.61
CA VAL A 67 -6.70 -10.35 -6.81
C VAL A 67 -8.00 -9.57 -6.96
N PRO A 68 -8.98 -10.04 -7.77
CA PRO A 68 -10.28 -9.39 -7.85
C PRO A 68 -11.07 -9.62 -6.56
N GLY A 69 -11.84 -8.60 -6.18
CA GLY A 69 -12.85 -8.67 -5.14
C GLY A 69 -14.14 -8.03 -5.63
N THR A 70 -15.23 -8.25 -4.90
CA THR A 70 -16.52 -7.60 -5.16
C THR A 70 -17.02 -6.88 -3.92
N ARG A 71 -17.61 -5.70 -4.10
CA ARG A 71 -18.29 -4.94 -3.04
C ARG A 71 -19.49 -4.24 -3.62
N SER A 72 -20.65 -4.42 -3.01
CA SER A 72 -21.92 -3.80 -3.46
C SER A 72 -22.17 -3.98 -4.97
N GLY A 73 -21.89 -5.18 -5.52
CA GLY A 73 -22.05 -5.48 -6.93
C GLY A 73 -20.95 -4.96 -7.87
N HIS A 74 -19.97 -4.22 -7.37
CA HIS A 74 -18.86 -3.68 -8.15
C HIS A 74 -17.59 -4.51 -7.98
N VAL A 75 -16.86 -4.72 -9.08
CA VAL A 75 -15.55 -5.36 -9.05
C VAL A 75 -14.49 -4.33 -8.71
N TYR A 76 -13.60 -4.68 -7.81
CA TYR A 76 -12.38 -3.94 -7.51
C TYR A 76 -11.17 -4.89 -7.49
N LEU A 77 -9.96 -4.34 -7.47
CA LEU A 77 -8.74 -5.12 -7.28
C LEU A 77 -8.18 -4.91 -5.87
N HIS A 78 -7.91 -5.99 -5.16
CA HIS A 78 -7.12 -5.95 -3.94
C HIS A 78 -5.65 -6.18 -4.29
N SER A 79 -4.84 -5.11 -4.24
CA SER A 79 -3.40 -5.19 -4.48
C SER A 79 -2.71 -5.75 -3.23
N HIS A 80 -2.54 -7.07 -3.23
CA HIS A 80 -2.10 -7.83 -2.05
C HIS A 80 -0.62 -7.59 -1.72
N MET A 81 0.24 -7.52 -2.73
CA MET A 81 1.69 -7.40 -2.54
C MET A 81 2.30 -6.37 -3.49
N LEU A 82 3.30 -5.65 -3.01
CA LEU A 82 4.21 -4.82 -3.80
C LEU A 82 5.62 -5.00 -3.25
N ALA A 83 6.48 -5.66 -4.00
CA ALA A 83 7.88 -5.89 -3.64
C ALA A 83 8.81 -5.13 -4.57
N VAL A 84 9.88 -4.58 -4.00
CA VAL A 84 11.02 -4.01 -4.76
C VAL A 84 12.29 -4.40 -4.03
N ARG A 85 13.26 -4.96 -4.75
CA ARG A 85 14.59 -5.28 -4.24
C ARG A 85 15.24 -4.06 -3.59
N LYS A 86 16.03 -4.29 -2.55
CA LYS A 86 16.63 -3.23 -1.73
C LYS A 86 17.47 -2.25 -2.56
N ASP A 87 18.25 -2.76 -3.50
CA ASP A 87 19.13 -2.00 -4.40
C ASP A 87 18.39 -1.19 -5.48
N HIS A 88 17.11 -1.50 -5.73
CA HIS A 88 16.23 -0.80 -6.67
C HIS A 88 15.18 0.09 -6.00
N ARG A 89 15.23 0.23 -4.67
CA ARG A 89 14.33 1.12 -3.92
C ARG A 89 14.73 2.59 -4.10
N ASN A 90 13.79 3.47 -3.77
CA ASN A 90 13.91 4.95 -3.84
C ASN A 90 14.05 5.53 -5.26
N GLY A 91 14.10 4.71 -6.32
CA GLY A 91 14.06 5.12 -7.72
C GLY A 91 12.66 5.19 -8.34
N GLY A 92 11.58 5.15 -7.55
CA GLY A 92 10.20 5.24 -8.04
C GLY A 92 9.63 3.94 -8.63
N LEU A 93 10.36 2.82 -8.58
CA LEU A 93 9.92 1.55 -9.19
C LEU A 93 8.59 1.04 -8.63
N GLY A 94 8.38 1.13 -7.31
CA GLY A 94 7.10 0.77 -6.70
C GLY A 94 5.93 1.59 -7.24
N ARG A 95 6.13 2.91 -7.46
CA ARG A 95 5.12 3.77 -8.10
C ARG A 95 4.86 3.36 -9.56
N ARG A 96 5.90 3.03 -10.32
CA ARG A 96 5.76 2.56 -11.71
C ARG A 96 4.93 1.27 -11.77
N LEU A 97 5.19 0.29 -10.90
CA LEU A 97 4.39 -0.94 -10.79
C LEU A 97 2.91 -0.64 -10.46
N LYS A 98 2.65 0.28 -9.53
CA LYS A 98 1.29 0.73 -9.22
C LYS A 98 0.60 1.39 -10.39
N LEU A 99 1.30 2.25 -11.14
CA LEU A 99 0.74 2.89 -12.33
C LEU A 99 0.41 1.85 -13.41
N MET A 100 1.23 0.83 -13.58
CA MET A 100 0.93 -0.29 -14.48
C MET A 100 -0.32 -1.06 -14.03
N GLN A 101 -0.51 -1.30 -12.71
CA GLN A 101 -1.76 -1.88 -12.19
C GLN A 101 -2.96 -0.99 -12.51
N ARG A 102 -2.82 0.34 -12.40
CA ARG A 102 -3.88 1.31 -12.73
C ARG A 102 -4.28 1.24 -14.20
N GLU A 103 -3.32 1.27 -15.10
CA GLU A 103 -3.57 1.22 -16.55
C GLU A 103 -4.34 -0.04 -16.95
N ASP A 104 -3.90 -1.20 -16.48
CA ASP A 104 -4.58 -2.49 -16.71
C ASP A 104 -5.99 -2.51 -16.09
N ALA A 105 -6.17 -1.99 -14.88
CA ALA A 105 -7.48 -1.93 -14.22
C ALA A 105 -8.45 -1.04 -15.01
N LEU A 106 -8.03 0.16 -15.41
CA LEU A 106 -8.85 1.09 -16.18
C LEU A 106 -9.22 0.54 -17.56
N ALA A 107 -8.30 -0.15 -18.24
CA ALA A 107 -8.59 -0.81 -19.53
C ALA A 107 -9.69 -1.88 -19.40
N ARG A 108 -9.92 -2.40 -18.20
CA ARG A 108 -10.97 -3.40 -17.88
C ARG A 108 -12.21 -2.79 -17.22
N GLY A 109 -12.30 -1.46 -17.12
CA GLY A 109 -13.42 -0.77 -16.48
C GLY A 109 -13.43 -0.86 -14.96
N ILE A 110 -12.32 -1.25 -14.32
CA ILE A 110 -12.18 -1.31 -12.86
C ILE A 110 -11.67 0.05 -12.37
N GLU A 111 -12.42 0.68 -11.47
CA GLU A 111 -12.17 2.04 -11.02
C GLU A 111 -11.56 2.13 -9.62
N LEU A 112 -11.46 1.02 -8.89
CA LEU A 112 -10.91 0.97 -7.55
C LEU A 112 -9.83 -0.11 -7.43
N ILE A 113 -8.68 0.29 -6.92
CA ILE A 113 -7.67 -0.62 -6.37
C ILE A 113 -7.52 -0.33 -4.89
N GLU A 114 -7.63 -1.36 -4.05
CA GLU A 114 -7.41 -1.26 -2.61
C GLU A 114 -6.19 -2.08 -2.18
N TRP A 115 -5.61 -1.69 -1.07
CA TRP A 115 -4.61 -2.49 -0.35
C TRP A 115 -4.55 -2.08 1.10
N THR A 116 -3.86 -2.88 1.91
CA THR A 116 -3.62 -2.56 3.30
C THR A 116 -2.18 -2.11 3.52
N PHE A 117 -1.98 -1.19 4.45
CA PHE A 117 -0.64 -0.76 4.85
C PHE A 117 -0.56 -0.47 6.36
N ASP A 118 0.62 -0.68 6.93
CA ASP A 118 0.90 -0.35 8.32
C ASP A 118 0.90 1.17 8.49
N PRO A 119 0.04 1.75 9.35
CA PRO A 119 -0.01 3.19 9.60
C PRO A 119 1.28 3.74 10.22
N LEU A 120 2.13 2.90 10.80
CA LEU A 120 3.42 3.30 11.35
C LEU A 120 4.55 3.36 10.30
N GLU A 121 4.31 2.89 9.07
CA GLU A 121 5.28 2.90 7.97
C GLU A 121 5.24 4.22 7.20
N ILE A 122 5.97 5.24 7.69
CA ILE A 122 5.98 6.62 7.18
C ILE A 122 6.25 6.70 5.67
N LYS A 123 7.24 5.94 5.18
CA LYS A 123 7.59 5.95 3.74
C LYS A 123 6.49 5.35 2.88
N ASN A 124 5.82 4.32 3.38
CA ASN A 124 4.74 3.67 2.67
C ASN A 124 3.47 4.54 2.67
N ALA A 125 3.14 5.16 3.80
CA ALA A 125 2.05 6.13 3.89
C ALA A 125 2.26 7.29 2.90
N TYR A 126 3.47 7.84 2.82
CA TYR A 126 3.81 8.89 1.86
C TYR A 126 3.64 8.46 0.41
N LEU A 127 4.09 7.25 0.05
CA LEU A 127 3.85 6.70 -1.30
C LEU A 127 2.35 6.61 -1.60
N ASN A 128 1.59 6.02 -0.69
CA ASN A 128 0.17 5.73 -0.90
C ASN A 128 -0.67 7.00 -1.04
N LEU A 129 -0.48 7.95 -0.13
CA LEU A 129 -1.34 9.13 0.01
C LEU A 129 -0.84 10.30 -0.85
N GLU A 130 0.49 10.54 -0.88
CA GLU A 130 1.05 11.69 -1.59
C GLU A 130 1.52 11.39 -3.01
N LYS A 131 2.00 10.17 -3.29
CA LYS A 131 2.52 9.85 -4.63
C LYS A 131 1.53 9.10 -5.52
N LEU A 132 0.52 8.46 -4.92
CA LEU A 132 -0.54 7.75 -5.65
C LEU A 132 -1.91 8.44 -5.52
N GLY A 133 -2.11 9.28 -4.51
CA GLY A 133 -3.38 9.99 -4.29
C GLY A 133 -4.48 9.10 -3.69
N ALA A 134 -4.13 7.97 -3.09
CA ALA A 134 -5.09 7.16 -2.36
C ALA A 134 -5.63 7.91 -1.11
N ILE A 135 -6.79 7.49 -0.64
CA ILE A 135 -7.38 7.91 0.64
C ILE A 135 -7.50 6.71 1.57
N ALA A 136 -7.83 6.93 2.87
CA ALA A 136 -8.19 5.83 3.76
C ALA A 136 -9.36 6.24 4.66
N ARG A 137 -10.35 5.33 4.79
CA ARG A 137 -11.56 5.51 5.62
C ARG A 137 -11.81 4.34 6.56
N ARG A 138 -10.97 3.32 6.50
CA ARG A 138 -11.15 2.06 7.25
C ARG A 138 -9.84 1.66 7.92
N TYR A 139 -9.99 1.15 9.14
CA TYR A 139 -8.89 0.67 9.97
C TYR A 139 -9.19 -0.74 10.45
N ASN A 140 -8.29 -1.68 10.20
CA ASN A 140 -8.39 -3.07 10.66
C ASN A 140 -7.37 -3.31 11.76
N ILE A 141 -7.88 -3.73 12.93
CA ILE A 141 -7.05 -4.07 14.08
C ILE A 141 -6.49 -5.47 13.89
N ASN A 142 -5.17 -5.62 14.01
CA ASN A 142 -4.45 -6.89 14.00
C ASN A 142 -4.84 -7.83 12.85
N GLN A 143 -4.94 -7.30 11.64
CA GLN A 143 -5.52 -7.99 10.47
C GLN A 143 -4.85 -9.32 10.12
N TYR A 144 -3.54 -9.43 10.30
CA TYR A 144 -2.75 -10.62 9.94
C TYR A 144 -2.11 -11.30 11.16
N GLY A 145 -2.48 -10.89 12.38
CA GLY A 145 -1.80 -11.35 13.57
C GLY A 145 -0.39 -10.77 13.72
N ILE A 146 0.41 -11.42 14.57
CA ILE A 146 1.84 -11.12 14.71
C ILE A 146 2.59 -11.89 13.63
N THR A 147 3.37 -11.20 12.80
CA THR A 147 4.14 -11.79 11.71
C THR A 147 5.62 -11.88 12.05
N SER A 148 6.36 -12.72 11.32
CA SER A 148 7.83 -12.84 11.45
C SER A 148 8.57 -11.67 10.83
N SER A 149 7.89 -10.80 10.08
CA SER A 149 8.51 -9.69 9.36
C SER A 149 9.20 -8.70 10.31
N PRO A 150 10.49 -8.41 10.11
CA PRO A 150 11.21 -7.39 10.88
C PRO A 150 10.55 -6.01 10.81
N LEU A 151 9.85 -5.69 9.72
CA LEU A 151 9.12 -4.43 9.57
C LEU A 151 7.98 -4.27 10.58
N GLN A 152 7.38 -5.38 11.02
CA GLN A 152 6.31 -5.37 12.03
C GLN A 152 6.84 -5.15 13.44
N GLY A 153 8.10 -5.54 13.73
CA GLY A 153 8.73 -5.37 15.04
C GLY A 153 8.03 -6.11 16.18
N GLY A 154 7.25 -7.18 15.88
CA GLY A 154 6.50 -7.94 16.87
C GLY A 154 5.24 -7.27 17.41
N LEU A 155 4.82 -6.14 16.82
CA LEU A 155 3.56 -5.47 17.13
C LEU A 155 2.37 -6.16 16.43
N PRO A 156 1.13 -5.98 16.92
CA PRO A 156 -0.07 -6.33 16.17
C PRO A 156 -0.09 -5.71 14.79
N SER A 157 -0.57 -6.45 13.79
CA SER A 157 -0.58 -6.00 12.39
C SER A 157 -1.78 -5.11 12.06
N ASP A 158 -1.88 -3.96 12.71
CA ASP A 158 -2.88 -2.96 12.38
C ASP A 158 -2.71 -2.45 10.94
N ARG A 159 -3.81 -2.20 10.25
CA ARG A 159 -3.81 -1.76 8.86
C ARG A 159 -4.80 -0.64 8.59
N LEU A 160 -4.34 0.39 7.91
CA LEU A 160 -5.20 1.27 7.13
C LEU A 160 -5.50 0.63 5.79
N ILE A 161 -6.71 0.83 5.28
CA ILE A 161 -7.10 0.41 3.95
C ILE A 161 -6.95 1.60 3.02
N ALA A 162 -5.99 1.54 2.11
CA ALA A 162 -5.84 2.50 1.04
C ALA A 162 -6.90 2.24 -0.02
N GLU A 163 -7.67 3.24 -0.36
CA GLU A 163 -8.63 3.25 -1.45
C GLU A 163 -8.08 4.15 -2.57
N TRP A 164 -7.72 3.55 -3.67
CA TRP A 164 -7.21 4.27 -4.83
C TRP A 164 -8.28 4.33 -5.91
N TRP A 165 -9.07 5.39 -5.86
CA TRP A 165 -10.12 5.69 -6.82
C TRP A 165 -9.50 6.27 -8.09
N LEU A 166 -9.29 5.40 -9.08
CA LEU A 166 -8.39 5.60 -10.22
C LEU A 166 -8.76 6.79 -11.12
N LYS A 167 -10.04 7.16 -11.15
CA LYS A 167 -10.60 8.28 -11.91
C LYS A 167 -11.01 9.46 -11.03
N SER A 168 -10.71 9.44 -9.72
CA SER A 168 -11.01 10.58 -8.87
C SER A 168 -10.25 11.82 -9.30
N LYS A 169 -10.85 13.00 -9.10
CA LYS A 169 -10.22 14.28 -9.41
C LYS A 169 -8.85 14.42 -8.73
N ARG A 170 -8.74 13.91 -7.50
CA ARG A 170 -7.48 13.87 -6.76
C ARG A 170 -6.39 13.11 -7.52
N VAL A 171 -6.68 11.87 -7.93
CA VAL A 171 -5.71 11.02 -8.64
C VAL A 171 -5.38 11.61 -10.01
N GLU A 172 -6.35 12.05 -10.77
CA GLU A 172 -6.13 12.65 -12.09
C GLU A 172 -5.30 13.93 -12.00
N THR A 173 -5.62 14.83 -11.05
CA THR A 173 -4.83 16.05 -10.83
C THR A 173 -3.38 15.72 -10.44
N LEU A 174 -3.20 14.79 -9.51
CA LEU A 174 -1.86 14.38 -9.08
C LEU A 174 -1.03 13.81 -10.24
N LEU A 175 -1.63 12.96 -11.07
CA LEU A 175 -0.92 12.35 -12.20
C LEU A 175 -0.60 13.38 -13.31
N ALA A 176 -1.50 14.34 -13.55
CA ALA A 176 -1.30 15.37 -14.55
C ALA A 176 -0.30 16.46 -14.13
N THR A 177 -0.29 16.84 -12.86
CA THR A 177 0.48 17.99 -12.35
C THR A 177 1.67 17.63 -11.47
N GLY A 178 1.75 16.38 -11.00
CA GLY A 178 2.73 15.94 -10.00
C GLY A 178 2.41 16.41 -8.57
N LYS A 179 1.28 17.11 -8.35
CA LYS A 179 0.87 17.65 -7.05
C LYS A 179 -0.55 17.25 -6.70
N ASN A 180 -0.79 16.93 -5.44
CA ASN A 180 -2.15 16.75 -4.94
C ASN A 180 -2.92 18.08 -4.99
N PRO A 181 -4.24 18.06 -5.22
CA PRO A 181 -5.06 19.26 -5.06
C PRO A 181 -4.96 19.77 -3.62
N PRO A 182 -5.17 21.07 -3.40
CA PRO A 182 -5.26 21.63 -2.05
C PRO A 182 -6.31 20.88 -1.21
N ILE A 183 -5.96 20.60 0.03
CA ILE A 183 -6.83 19.93 1.00
C ILE A 183 -7.08 20.82 2.21
N VAL A 184 -8.28 20.76 2.75
CA VAL A 184 -8.63 21.35 4.04
C VAL A 184 -8.69 20.21 5.04
N SER A 185 -7.73 20.15 5.97
CA SER A 185 -7.72 19.15 7.02
C SER A 185 -8.36 19.71 8.29
N GLU A 186 -9.16 18.90 8.97
CA GLU A 186 -9.79 19.24 10.25
C GLU A 186 -8.97 18.74 11.43
N SER A 187 -8.24 17.67 11.23
CA SER A 187 -7.35 17.10 12.25
C SER A 187 -6.17 16.37 11.63
N SER A 188 -5.23 15.97 12.48
CA SER A 188 -4.07 15.22 12.04
C SER A 188 -3.65 14.15 13.05
N ILE A 189 -2.98 13.10 12.55
CA ILE A 189 -2.43 12.01 13.36
C ILE A 189 -0.95 11.86 13.02
N GLU A 190 -0.10 11.89 14.04
CA GLU A 190 1.34 11.92 13.87
C GLU A 190 2.00 10.57 14.17
N VAL A 191 3.04 10.27 13.40
CA VAL A 191 3.93 9.13 13.60
C VAL A 191 5.35 9.66 13.69
N PRO A 192 6.02 9.57 14.87
CA PRO A 192 7.37 10.07 15.04
C PRO A 192 8.37 9.22 14.24
N ALA A 193 9.40 9.87 13.70
CA ALA A 193 10.45 9.20 12.92
C ALA A 193 11.17 8.09 13.71
N GLN A 194 11.27 8.27 15.04
CA GLN A 194 11.85 7.28 15.96
C GLN A 194 11.09 5.95 16.01
N ILE A 195 9.91 5.87 15.37
CA ILE A 195 9.11 4.64 15.34
C ILE A 195 9.89 3.45 14.79
N TYR A 196 10.80 3.69 13.85
CA TYR A 196 11.64 2.64 13.29
C TYR A 196 12.63 2.07 14.31
N ASP A 197 13.28 2.93 15.08
CA ASP A 197 14.23 2.53 16.13
C ASP A 197 13.50 1.79 17.26
N TRP A 198 12.31 2.31 17.65
CA TRP A 198 11.50 1.68 18.69
C TRP A 198 10.94 0.32 18.30
N LYS A 199 10.62 0.11 17.03
CA LYS A 199 10.20 -1.21 16.52
C LYS A 199 11.37 -2.19 16.45
N ALA A 200 12.57 -1.72 16.14
CA ALA A 200 13.75 -2.56 15.94
C ALA A 200 14.33 -3.12 17.28
N ALA A 201 14.22 -2.36 18.37
CA ALA A 201 14.83 -2.71 19.66
C ALA A 201 13.78 -3.20 20.67
N PRO A 202 13.94 -4.43 21.24
CA PRO A 202 12.98 -5.01 22.17
C PRO A 202 12.69 -4.13 23.38
N GLU A 203 13.70 -3.43 23.91
CA GLU A 203 13.62 -2.56 25.08
C GLU A 203 12.79 -1.30 24.86
N THR A 204 12.64 -0.85 23.61
CA THR A 204 11.85 0.35 23.26
C THR A 204 10.54 0.03 22.54
N ARG A 205 10.25 -1.24 22.28
CA ARG A 205 9.04 -1.68 21.57
C ARG A 205 7.74 -1.20 22.22
N SER A 206 7.72 -1.10 23.56
CA SER A 206 6.56 -0.55 24.28
C SER A 206 6.23 0.89 23.86
N LYS A 207 7.21 1.71 23.48
CA LYS A 207 6.97 3.06 22.95
C LYS A 207 6.28 3.00 21.59
N ALA A 208 6.71 2.11 20.71
CA ALA A 208 6.07 1.90 19.42
C ALA A 208 4.63 1.41 19.59
N GLN A 209 4.39 0.51 20.53
CA GLN A 209 3.05 0.03 20.86
C GLN A 209 2.14 1.16 21.36
N GLN A 210 2.61 2.02 22.24
CA GLN A 210 1.86 3.20 22.71
C GLN A 210 1.45 4.13 21.56
N VAL A 211 2.37 4.37 20.60
CA VAL A 211 2.03 5.16 19.39
C VAL A 211 0.97 4.44 18.56
N GLN A 212 1.10 3.13 18.37
CA GLN A 212 0.11 2.35 17.63
C GLN A 212 -1.28 2.43 18.26
N GLU A 213 -1.38 2.21 19.57
CA GLU A 213 -2.64 2.24 20.32
C GLU A 213 -3.28 3.63 20.28
N ARG A 214 -2.51 4.68 20.58
CA ARG A 214 -2.98 6.07 20.47
C ARG A 214 -3.50 6.39 19.07
N ASN A 215 -2.74 6.07 18.03
CA ASN A 215 -3.11 6.36 16.65
C ASN A 215 -4.33 5.54 16.22
N ARG A 216 -4.45 4.28 16.63
CA ARG A 216 -5.63 3.44 16.43
C ARG A 216 -6.90 4.14 16.93
N GLU A 217 -6.89 4.60 18.17
CA GLU A 217 -8.03 5.30 18.78
C GLU A 217 -8.39 6.57 17.99
N GLN A 218 -7.38 7.34 17.59
CA GLN A 218 -7.58 8.56 16.81
C GLN A 218 -8.18 8.27 15.43
N PHE A 219 -7.67 7.27 14.70
CA PHE A 219 -8.22 6.86 13.40
C PHE A 219 -9.66 6.37 13.53
N LEU A 220 -9.95 5.47 14.47
CA LEU A 220 -11.29 4.94 14.67
C LEU A 220 -12.29 6.03 15.03
N ARG A 221 -11.90 6.98 15.89
CA ARG A 221 -12.72 8.15 16.24
C ARG A 221 -12.96 9.03 15.01
N ALA A 222 -11.94 9.37 14.24
CA ALA A 222 -12.08 10.21 13.05
C ALA A 222 -13.01 9.58 12.02
N PHE A 223 -12.83 8.28 11.75
CA PHE A 223 -13.66 7.56 10.79
C PHE A 223 -15.12 7.43 11.25
N SER A 224 -15.38 7.26 12.56
CA SER A 224 -16.76 7.26 13.09
C SER A 224 -17.46 8.62 12.97
N HIS A 225 -16.71 9.71 12.80
CA HIS A 225 -17.24 11.05 12.50
C HIS A 225 -17.27 11.38 11.00
N GLY A 226 -17.08 10.40 10.14
CA GLY A 226 -17.14 10.57 8.68
C GLY A 226 -15.91 11.23 8.06
N LEU A 227 -14.81 11.39 8.81
CA LEU A 227 -13.56 11.87 8.25
C LEU A 227 -12.83 10.76 7.50
N ALA A 228 -11.98 11.16 6.58
CA ALA A 228 -11.06 10.29 5.83
C ALA A 228 -9.63 10.80 5.96
N VAL A 229 -8.66 9.94 5.83
CA VAL A 229 -7.29 10.36 5.55
C VAL A 229 -7.24 10.80 4.09
N ILE A 230 -7.04 12.09 3.88
CA ILE A 230 -7.05 12.74 2.57
C ILE A 230 -5.71 13.34 2.16
N GLY A 231 -4.70 13.27 3.03
CA GLY A 231 -3.36 13.75 2.74
C GLY A 231 -2.31 13.23 3.72
N TYR A 232 -1.06 13.49 3.39
CA TYR A 232 0.08 13.10 4.21
C TYR A 232 1.23 14.07 4.07
N GLU A 233 1.82 14.46 5.18
CA GLU A 233 2.99 15.33 5.22
C GLU A 233 4.16 14.62 5.88
N ARG A 234 5.35 15.10 5.58
CA ARG A 234 6.57 14.76 6.30
C ARG A 234 7.27 16.07 6.66
N ASP A 235 7.63 16.20 7.93
CA ASP A 235 8.39 17.35 8.40
C ASP A 235 9.90 17.20 8.16
N ALA A 236 10.66 18.22 8.58
CA ALA A 236 12.12 18.26 8.44
C ALA A 236 12.81 17.17 9.27
N GLU A 237 12.21 16.74 10.38
CA GLU A 237 12.66 15.67 11.27
C GLU A 237 12.27 14.29 10.76
N SER A 238 11.59 14.22 9.60
CA SER A 238 11.07 13.00 8.99
C SER A 238 9.93 12.32 9.74
N ASN A 239 9.25 13.01 10.65
CA ASN A 239 8.00 12.53 11.20
C ASN A 239 6.93 12.48 10.10
N GLY A 240 6.01 11.54 10.24
CA GLY A 240 4.85 11.42 9.35
C GLY A 240 3.61 12.04 9.97
N LYS A 241 2.76 12.66 9.14
CA LYS A 241 1.54 13.29 9.59
C LYS A 241 0.41 12.99 8.61
N PHE A 242 -0.57 12.22 9.06
CA PHE A 242 -1.81 11.99 8.32
C PHE A 242 -2.72 13.20 8.48
N LEU A 243 -3.28 13.69 7.37
CA LEU A 243 -4.23 14.79 7.34
C LEU A 243 -5.63 14.21 7.15
N LEU A 244 -6.54 14.54 8.07
CA LEU A 244 -7.91 14.02 8.07
C LEU A 244 -8.89 15.15 7.75
N GLY A 245 -9.88 14.85 6.91
CA GLY A 245 -10.91 15.78 6.50
C GLY A 245 -12.03 15.05 5.77
N HIS A 246 -13.03 15.80 5.31
CA HIS A 246 -14.12 15.23 4.55
C HIS A 246 -13.68 14.79 3.16
N TRP A 247 -14.20 13.65 2.71
CA TRP A 247 -14.05 13.14 1.36
C TRP A 247 -15.34 13.39 0.59
N ASP A 248 -15.32 14.40 -0.28
CA ASP A 248 -16.51 14.92 -0.96
C ASP A 248 -16.80 14.27 -2.32
N GLU A 249 -15.86 13.50 -2.86
CA GLU A 249 -16.06 12.82 -4.14
C GLU A 249 -17.01 11.62 -3.98
N LYS A 250 -17.98 11.49 -4.87
CA LYS A 250 -18.99 10.42 -4.87
C LYS A 250 -18.45 9.04 -5.28
N TRP A 251 -17.17 8.81 -5.06
CA TRP A 251 -16.52 7.53 -5.31
C TRP A 251 -16.72 6.65 -4.09
N SER A 252 -17.72 5.82 -4.08
CA SER A 252 -17.97 4.91 -2.99
C SER A 252 -18.69 3.66 -3.49
N TYR A 253 -18.11 2.50 -3.21
CA TYR A 253 -18.83 1.23 -3.17
C TYR A 253 -19.22 0.96 -1.70
N ALA A 254 -19.76 1.93 -1.01
CA ALA A 254 -20.21 1.73 0.35
C ALA A 254 -21.22 0.59 0.36
N SER A 255 -20.99 -0.43 1.17
CA SER A 255 -22.04 -1.33 1.56
C SER A 255 -23.03 -0.47 2.33
N GLU A 256 -24.26 -0.40 1.88
CA GLU A 256 -25.37 -0.06 2.74
C GLU A 256 -25.30 -1.06 3.90
N THR A 257 -24.87 -0.58 5.08
CA THR A 257 -24.89 -1.33 6.34
C THR A 257 -26.29 -1.36 6.87
#